data_38d53a0eea5af2f8ed21fa724db45104
#
_entry.id   38d53a0eea5af2f8ed21fa724db45104
#
_cell.length_a   1.000
_cell.length_b   1.000
_cell.length_c   1.000
_cell.angle_alpha   90.00
_cell.angle_beta   90.00
_cell.angle_gamma   90.00
#
_symmetry.space_group_name_H-M   'P 1'
#
loop_
_entity.id
_entity.type
_entity.pdbx_description
1 polymer ?
#
loop_
_entity_poly.entity_id
_entity_poly.type
_entity_poly.pdbx_seq_one_letter_code
_entity_poly.pdbx_strand_id
1 'polypeptide(L)'
;MSWWLCLIFRVLLFVMAGKYKKLSHVVYKCDYHIVWTPKYRFRVLFGEVKVLVENDIRMLCEWKGVEVIELNVQIDHVHIVCSIPPKVSVSELLGTLKGKLAIKLFKTYPKLKQKPYWGNHFWSRGYFVTTVGVDEEIIRRYVKYQEGEDKKEETQTRDFDLFSPPSGS
;
A
#
# COMPACT_ATOMS: atom_id res chain seq x y z
N MET A 1 11.52 12.58 46.08
CA MET A 1 11.11 12.10 44.73
C MET A 1 11.92 10.85 44.43
N SER A 2 11.27 9.71 44.36
CA SER A 2 11.94 8.42 44.47
C SER A 2 12.63 8.03 43.13
N TRP A 3 13.83 7.55 43.22
CA TRP A 3 14.66 7.02 42.12
C TRP A 3 13.93 5.95 41.26
N TRP A 4 12.92 5.32 41.81
CA TRP A 4 12.06 4.34 41.13
C TRP A 4 11.20 4.96 40.02
N LEU A 5 10.68 6.15 40.24
CA LEU A 5 9.91 6.88 39.21
C LEU A 5 10.78 7.28 38.03
N CYS A 6 12.03 7.64 38.26
CA CYS A 6 12.99 7.98 37.22
C CYS A 6 13.41 6.74 36.41
N LEU A 7 13.54 5.58 37.07
CA LEU A 7 13.86 4.30 36.42
C LEU A 7 12.70 3.78 35.58
N ILE A 8 11.46 3.85 36.10
CA ILE A 8 10.24 3.47 35.37
C ILE A 8 10.06 4.38 34.17
N PHE A 9 10.28 5.68 34.31
CA PHE A 9 10.19 6.63 33.20
C PHE A 9 11.26 6.37 32.13
N ARG A 10 12.51 6.04 32.53
CA ARG A 10 13.58 5.65 31.60
C ARG A 10 13.32 4.33 30.90
N VAL A 11 12.75 3.33 31.62
CA VAL A 11 12.37 2.03 31.03
C VAL A 11 11.17 2.19 30.12
N LEU A 12 10.17 3.01 30.50
CA LEU A 12 9.03 3.34 29.63
C LEU A 12 9.48 4.11 28.39
N LEU A 13 10.42 5.07 28.53
CA LEU A 13 11.03 5.78 27.41
C LEU A 13 11.84 4.85 26.50
N PHE A 14 12.53 3.85 27.07
CA PHE A 14 13.32 2.88 26.31
C PHE A 14 12.43 1.87 25.57
N VAL A 15 11.36 1.38 26.20
CA VAL A 15 10.35 0.51 25.56
C VAL A 15 9.56 1.27 24.49
N MET A 16 9.33 2.59 24.68
CA MET A 16 8.69 3.45 23.69
C MET A 16 9.65 3.94 22.58
N ALA A 17 10.97 3.95 22.81
CA ALA A 17 11.96 4.45 21.84
C ALA A 17 12.00 3.64 20.54
N GLY A 18 11.59 2.36 20.56
CA GLY A 18 11.45 1.54 19.35
C GLY A 18 10.21 1.84 18.49
N LYS A 19 9.25 2.62 19.01
CA LYS A 19 7.99 2.94 18.34
C LYS A 19 7.96 4.32 17.68
N TYR A 20 8.89 5.21 18.00
CA TYR A 20 8.92 6.57 17.49
C TYR A 20 10.11 6.81 16.58
N LYS A 21 9.87 7.56 15.49
CA LYS A 21 10.88 7.99 14.56
C LYS A 21 11.33 9.41 14.87
N LYS A 22 12.57 9.75 14.49
CA LYS A 22 13.15 11.05 14.74
C LYS A 22 13.54 11.73 13.42
N LEU A 23 13.21 12.99 13.31
CA LEU A 23 13.86 13.97 12.42
C LEU A 23 14.65 14.93 13.30
N SER A 24 15.45 15.83 12.70
CA SER A 24 16.39 16.70 13.44
C SER A 24 15.79 17.36 14.71
N HIS A 25 14.53 17.78 14.68
CA HIS A 25 13.84 18.46 15.79
C HIS A 25 12.43 17.89 16.09
N VAL A 26 12.09 16.74 15.52
CA VAL A 26 10.74 16.16 15.63
C VAL A 26 10.83 14.68 15.97
N VAL A 27 10.03 14.26 16.94
CA VAL A 27 9.76 12.86 17.25
C VAL A 27 8.33 12.57 16.78
N TYR A 28 8.13 11.53 15.96
CA TYR A 28 6.82 11.25 15.39
C TYR A 28 6.52 9.75 15.31
N LYS A 29 5.23 9.45 15.28
CA LYS A 29 4.68 8.14 14.93
C LYS A 29 3.41 8.41 14.11
N CYS A 30 3.56 8.44 12.81
CA CYS A 30 2.50 8.73 11.86
C CYS A 30 2.32 7.53 10.95
N ASP A 31 1.73 6.47 11.50
CA ASP A 31 1.49 5.22 10.79
C ASP A 31 0.06 5.20 10.25
N TYR A 32 -0.08 4.87 8.99
CA TYR A 32 -1.35 4.89 8.27
C TYR A 32 -1.57 3.56 7.57
N HIS A 33 -2.81 3.09 7.63
CA HIS A 33 -3.33 2.07 6.73
C HIS A 33 -4.09 2.76 5.60
N ILE A 34 -3.69 2.50 4.37
CA ILE A 34 -4.23 3.15 3.18
C ILE A 34 -4.65 2.08 2.19
N VAL A 35 -5.85 2.25 1.60
CA VAL A 35 -6.39 1.35 0.59
C VAL A 35 -6.84 2.15 -0.63
N TRP A 36 -6.48 1.69 -1.82
CA TRP A 36 -6.99 2.24 -3.08
C TRP A 36 -7.17 1.16 -4.13
N THR A 37 -7.96 1.45 -5.14
CA THR A 37 -8.38 0.48 -6.15
C THR A 37 -8.10 0.98 -7.56
N PRO A 38 -7.91 0.07 -8.53
CA PRO A 38 -8.09 0.39 -9.93
C PRO A 38 -9.49 0.98 -10.19
N LYS A 39 -9.64 1.76 -11.26
CA LYS A 39 -10.94 2.30 -11.66
C LYS A 39 -11.93 1.16 -11.88
N TYR A 40 -13.12 1.30 -11.32
CA TYR A 40 -14.20 0.30 -11.32
C TYR A 40 -13.83 -1.05 -10.64
N ARG A 41 -12.79 -1.07 -9.79
CA ARG A 41 -12.30 -2.28 -9.13
C ARG A 41 -11.97 -3.42 -10.12
N PHE A 42 -11.44 -3.08 -11.27
CA PHE A 42 -11.03 -4.09 -12.24
C PHE A 42 -9.94 -5.00 -11.66
N ARG A 43 -10.11 -6.31 -11.86
CA ARG A 43 -9.20 -7.37 -11.42
C ARG A 43 -8.01 -7.46 -12.37
N VAL A 44 -7.05 -6.57 -12.21
CA VAL A 44 -5.92 -6.41 -13.15
C VAL A 44 -4.55 -6.42 -12.48
N LEU A 45 -4.52 -6.45 -11.14
CA LEU A 45 -3.29 -6.43 -10.37
C LEU A 45 -2.84 -7.87 -10.06
N PHE A 46 -2.47 -8.64 -11.10
CA PHE A 46 -2.00 -10.02 -10.96
C PHE A 46 -0.75 -10.27 -11.82
N GLY A 47 -0.06 -11.39 -11.58
CA GLY A 47 1.13 -11.78 -12.31
C GLY A 47 2.20 -10.69 -12.31
N GLU A 48 2.76 -10.39 -13.48
CA GLU A 48 3.82 -9.37 -13.65
C GLU A 48 3.36 -7.95 -13.29
N VAL A 49 2.07 -7.63 -13.51
CA VAL A 49 1.48 -6.33 -13.15
C VAL A 49 1.56 -6.14 -11.64
N LYS A 50 1.21 -7.15 -10.85
CA LYS A 50 1.32 -7.13 -9.38
C LYS A 50 2.76 -6.88 -8.94
N VAL A 51 3.72 -7.65 -9.47
CA VAL A 51 5.14 -7.53 -9.12
C VAL A 51 5.67 -6.13 -9.45
N LEU A 52 5.32 -5.57 -10.61
CA LEU A 52 5.70 -4.21 -10.99
C LEU A 52 5.15 -3.19 -10.01
N VAL A 53 3.86 -3.30 -9.65
CA VAL A 53 3.19 -2.37 -8.72
C VAL A 53 3.84 -2.44 -7.33
N GLU A 54 4.11 -3.64 -6.80
CA GLU A 54 4.75 -3.83 -5.50
C GLU A 54 6.15 -3.20 -5.45
N ASN A 55 6.98 -3.47 -6.45
CA ASN A 55 8.34 -2.95 -6.52
C ASN A 55 8.35 -1.43 -6.63
N ASP A 56 7.49 -0.87 -7.46
CA ASP A 56 7.43 0.58 -7.66
C ASP A 56 6.85 1.31 -6.45
N ILE A 57 5.88 0.74 -5.75
CA ILE A 57 5.37 1.33 -4.50
C ILE A 57 6.52 1.43 -3.49
N ARG A 58 7.28 0.36 -3.28
CA ARG A 58 8.41 0.37 -2.34
C ARG A 58 9.46 1.41 -2.72
N MET A 59 9.86 1.45 -3.97
CA MET A 59 10.83 2.42 -4.49
C MET A 59 10.34 3.87 -4.33
N LEU A 60 9.09 4.15 -4.69
CA LEU A 60 8.52 5.49 -4.60
C LEU A 60 8.33 5.96 -3.15
N CYS A 61 7.96 5.04 -2.24
CA CYS A 61 7.88 5.31 -0.81
C CYS A 61 9.27 5.65 -0.26
N GLU A 62 10.30 4.87 -0.60
CA GLU A 62 11.68 5.14 -0.21
C GLU A 62 12.15 6.52 -0.66
N TRP A 63 11.90 6.91 -1.91
CA TRP A 63 12.22 8.25 -2.43
C TRP A 63 11.54 9.39 -1.66
N LYS A 64 10.35 9.14 -1.12
CA LYS A 64 9.62 10.11 -0.28
C LYS A 64 10.02 10.04 1.20
N GLY A 65 10.92 9.15 1.58
CA GLY A 65 11.29 8.89 2.98
C GLY A 65 10.15 8.27 3.78
N VAL A 66 9.25 7.56 3.12
CA VAL A 66 8.13 6.82 3.70
C VAL A 66 8.55 5.37 3.91
N GLU A 67 8.46 4.89 5.15
CA GLU A 67 8.75 3.49 5.46
C GLU A 67 7.51 2.63 5.23
N VAL A 68 7.64 1.62 4.38
CA VAL A 68 6.60 0.62 4.15
C VAL A 68 6.71 -0.46 5.22
N ILE A 69 5.71 -0.55 6.10
CA ILE A 69 5.62 -1.54 7.17
C ILE A 69 5.05 -2.85 6.61
N GLU A 70 3.93 -2.74 5.89
CA GLU A 70 3.28 -3.88 5.23
C GLU A 70 2.75 -3.42 3.87
N LEU A 71 2.82 -4.27 2.87
CA LEU A 71 2.27 -4.01 1.53
C LEU A 71 1.64 -5.29 1.01
N ASN A 72 0.37 -5.19 0.63
CA ASN A 72 -0.37 -6.27 0.03
C ASN A 72 -1.10 -5.73 -1.22
N VAL A 73 -0.73 -6.24 -2.39
CA VAL A 73 -1.38 -5.94 -3.65
C VAL A 73 -2.30 -7.09 -3.99
N GLN A 74 -3.59 -6.84 -3.88
CA GLN A 74 -4.64 -7.77 -4.26
C GLN A 74 -5.03 -7.56 -5.72
N ILE A 75 -5.78 -8.50 -6.29
CA ILE A 75 -6.15 -8.48 -7.71
C ILE A 75 -6.91 -7.22 -8.13
N ASP A 76 -7.68 -6.60 -7.24
CA ASP A 76 -8.56 -5.44 -7.48
C ASP A 76 -8.33 -4.25 -6.54
N HIS A 77 -7.36 -4.35 -5.62
CA HIS A 77 -7.05 -3.27 -4.69
C HIS A 77 -5.63 -3.40 -4.11
N VAL A 78 -5.17 -2.34 -3.48
CA VAL A 78 -3.87 -2.27 -2.81
C VAL A 78 -4.09 -1.86 -1.36
N HIS A 79 -3.49 -2.61 -0.44
CA HIS A 79 -3.33 -2.25 0.97
C HIS A 79 -1.88 -1.89 1.25
N ILE A 80 -1.65 -0.79 1.93
CA ILE A 80 -0.35 -0.42 2.46
C ILE A 80 -0.47 0.06 3.90
N VAL A 81 0.39 -0.45 4.76
CA VAL A 81 0.65 0.13 6.08
C VAL A 81 2.01 0.78 6.01
N CYS A 82 2.08 2.07 6.26
CA CYS A 82 3.31 2.84 6.13
C CYS A 82 3.42 3.95 7.16
N SER A 83 4.66 4.27 7.50
CA SER A 83 5.00 5.38 8.38
C SER A 83 5.40 6.59 7.53
N ILE A 84 4.58 7.63 7.59
CA ILE A 84 4.74 8.83 6.76
C ILE A 84 5.35 9.95 7.61
N PRO A 85 6.50 10.54 7.21
CA PRO A 85 7.07 11.65 7.95
C PRO A 85 6.15 12.88 7.91
N PRO A 86 6.12 13.74 8.97
CA PRO A 86 5.19 14.87 9.07
C PRO A 86 5.25 15.87 7.91
N LYS A 87 6.38 15.92 7.20
CA LYS A 87 6.58 16.78 6.03
C LYS A 87 5.88 16.31 4.76
N VAL A 88 5.37 15.07 4.75
CA VAL A 88 4.69 14.47 3.60
C VAL A 88 3.22 14.26 3.94
N SER A 89 2.32 14.79 3.14
CA SER A 89 0.89 14.51 3.30
C SER A 89 0.50 13.18 2.64
N VAL A 90 -0.52 12.52 3.19
CA VAL A 90 -1.09 11.29 2.60
C VAL A 90 -1.54 11.53 1.16
N SER A 91 -2.18 12.67 0.90
CA SER A 91 -2.67 13.03 -0.43
C SER A 91 -1.54 13.22 -1.45
N GLU A 92 -0.44 13.84 -1.05
CA GLU A 92 0.76 14.02 -1.90
C GLU A 92 1.41 12.66 -2.21
N LEU A 93 1.55 11.80 -1.19
CA LEU A 93 2.06 10.45 -1.38
C LEU A 93 1.21 9.67 -2.39
N LEU A 94 -0.11 9.60 -2.17
CA LEU A 94 -1.04 8.87 -3.04
C LEU A 94 -1.11 9.47 -4.45
N GLY A 95 -1.04 10.78 -4.59
CA GLY A 95 -0.95 11.46 -5.88
C GLY A 95 0.29 11.02 -6.65
N THR A 96 1.44 10.96 -5.96
CA THR A 96 2.71 10.50 -6.54
C THR A 96 2.65 9.01 -6.93
N LEU A 97 2.21 8.15 -6.02
CA LEU A 97 2.09 6.70 -6.26
C LEU A 97 1.17 6.42 -7.46
N LYS A 98 -0.07 6.88 -7.38
CA LYS A 98 -1.07 6.64 -8.44
C LYS A 98 -0.63 7.20 -9.79
N GLY A 99 -0.07 8.41 -9.81
CA GLY A 99 0.36 9.06 -11.05
C GLY A 99 1.51 8.32 -11.72
N LYS A 100 2.58 8.05 -10.98
CA LYS A 100 3.76 7.36 -11.53
C LYS A 100 3.47 5.90 -11.91
N LEU A 101 2.73 5.19 -11.06
CA LEU A 101 2.31 3.82 -11.37
C LEU A 101 1.43 3.75 -12.62
N ALA A 102 0.46 4.64 -12.78
CA ALA A 102 -0.40 4.66 -13.97
C ALA A 102 0.40 4.89 -15.27
N ILE A 103 1.33 5.85 -15.25
CA ILE A 103 2.22 6.13 -16.39
C ILE A 103 3.06 4.88 -16.74
N LYS A 104 3.68 4.26 -15.74
CA LYS A 104 4.53 3.08 -15.95
C LYS A 104 3.73 1.89 -16.43
N LEU A 105 2.56 1.61 -15.82
CA LEU A 105 1.68 0.52 -16.23
C LEU A 105 1.22 0.67 -17.68
N PHE A 106 0.79 1.85 -18.09
CA PHE A 106 0.36 2.10 -19.48
C PHE A 106 1.52 2.06 -20.48
N LYS A 107 2.74 2.37 -20.03
CA LYS A 107 3.94 2.24 -20.88
C LYS A 107 4.36 0.78 -21.05
N THR A 108 4.36 0.01 -19.95
CA THR A 108 4.80 -1.40 -19.94
C THR A 108 3.75 -2.32 -20.54
N TYR A 109 2.47 -2.04 -20.25
CA TYR A 109 1.33 -2.86 -20.71
C TYR A 109 0.33 -2.03 -21.51
N PRO A 110 0.61 -1.71 -22.78
CA PRO A 110 -0.26 -0.87 -23.62
C PRO A 110 -1.70 -1.39 -23.75
N LYS A 111 -1.89 -2.72 -23.68
CA LYS A 111 -3.22 -3.35 -23.70
C LYS A 111 -4.13 -2.88 -22.56
N LEU A 112 -3.58 -2.50 -21.43
CA LEU A 112 -4.35 -1.94 -20.32
C LEU A 112 -4.98 -0.59 -20.69
N LYS A 113 -4.33 0.20 -21.56
CA LYS A 113 -4.82 1.49 -22.01
C LYS A 113 -5.97 1.40 -23.02
N GLN A 114 -6.06 0.27 -23.72
CA GLN A 114 -7.07 0.03 -24.78
C GLN A 114 -8.44 -0.35 -24.21
N LYS A 115 -8.59 -0.61 -22.93
CA LYS A 115 -9.89 -0.93 -22.32
C LYS A 115 -10.79 0.31 -22.32
N PRO A 116 -12.04 0.22 -22.85
CA PRO A 116 -12.90 1.37 -23.12
C PRO A 116 -13.27 2.18 -21.88
N TYR A 117 -13.13 1.60 -20.67
CA TYR A 117 -13.53 2.24 -19.41
C TYR A 117 -12.40 2.97 -18.66
N TRP A 118 -11.15 2.93 -19.15
CA TRP A 118 -10.03 3.46 -18.38
C TRP A 118 -9.64 4.88 -18.80
N GLY A 119 -9.86 5.24 -20.07
CA GLY A 119 -9.35 6.49 -20.58
C GLY A 119 -7.88 6.66 -20.20
N ASN A 120 -7.52 7.81 -19.64
CA ASN A 120 -6.18 8.08 -19.14
C ASN A 120 -6.03 7.84 -17.62
N HIS A 121 -7.03 7.25 -16.95
CA HIS A 121 -7.05 7.07 -15.50
C HIS A 121 -7.10 5.59 -15.13
N PHE A 122 -5.95 5.05 -14.64
CA PHE A 122 -5.87 3.68 -14.18
C PHE A 122 -6.55 3.47 -12.82
N TRP A 123 -6.33 4.40 -11.89
CA TRP A 123 -6.81 4.32 -10.52
C TRP A 123 -8.15 5.04 -10.32
N SER A 124 -8.95 4.60 -9.37
CA SER A 124 -10.09 5.37 -8.86
C SER A 124 -9.61 6.72 -8.29
N ARG A 125 -10.47 7.74 -8.23
CA ARG A 125 -10.08 9.04 -7.68
C ARG A 125 -9.85 8.98 -6.17
N GLY A 126 -10.71 8.25 -5.44
CA GLY A 126 -10.66 8.14 -4.00
C GLY A 126 -9.61 7.15 -3.48
N TYR A 127 -9.45 7.15 -2.17
CA TYR A 127 -8.73 6.18 -1.37
C TYR A 127 -9.32 6.17 0.03
N PHE A 128 -9.14 5.06 0.75
CA PHE A 128 -9.43 4.98 2.18
C PHE A 128 -8.13 5.21 2.94
N VAL A 129 -8.21 5.91 4.08
CA VAL A 129 -7.08 6.08 5.00
C VAL A 129 -7.56 6.05 6.43
N THR A 130 -6.81 5.36 7.28
CA THR A 130 -6.97 5.40 8.73
C THR A 130 -5.61 5.43 9.40
N THR A 131 -5.54 6.00 10.60
CA THR A 131 -4.33 5.94 11.43
C THR A 131 -4.23 4.57 12.09
N VAL A 132 -3.01 4.05 12.18
CA VAL A 132 -2.70 2.82 12.91
C VAL A 132 -2.35 3.20 14.34
N GLY A 133 -3.22 2.81 15.27
CA GLY A 133 -3.02 3.05 16.71
C GLY A 133 -2.17 1.97 17.38
N VAL A 134 -2.46 1.69 18.65
CA VAL A 134 -1.75 0.71 19.49
C VAL A 134 -1.90 -0.74 18.98
N ASP A 135 -2.86 -0.99 18.10
CA ASP A 135 -3.21 -2.32 17.58
C ASP A 135 -2.58 -2.66 16.22
N GLU A 136 -1.35 -2.23 16.00
CA GLU A 136 -0.56 -2.53 14.79
C GLU A 136 -0.54 -4.03 14.44
N GLU A 137 -0.53 -4.88 15.46
CA GLU A 137 -0.53 -6.33 15.32
C GLU A 137 -1.85 -6.88 14.79
N ILE A 138 -2.98 -6.28 15.15
CA ILE A 138 -4.31 -6.64 14.66
C ILE A 138 -4.40 -6.30 13.16
N ILE A 139 -3.94 -5.13 12.75
CA ILE A 139 -3.96 -4.72 11.34
C ILE A 139 -3.03 -5.59 10.50
N ARG A 140 -1.83 -5.90 10.99
CA ARG A 140 -0.92 -6.85 10.32
C ARG A 140 -1.55 -8.23 10.13
N ARG A 141 -2.22 -8.75 11.17
CA ARG A 141 -2.96 -10.02 11.09
C ARG A 141 -4.10 -9.94 10.09
N TYR A 142 -4.85 -8.84 10.08
CA TYR A 142 -5.95 -8.63 9.15
C TYR A 142 -5.49 -8.59 7.70
N VAL A 143 -4.42 -7.83 7.39
CA VAL A 143 -3.84 -7.77 6.05
C VAL A 143 -3.34 -9.15 5.59
N LYS A 144 -2.66 -9.90 6.48
CA LYS A 144 -2.23 -11.28 6.19
C LYS A 144 -3.38 -12.27 6.05
N TYR A 145 -4.44 -12.09 6.84
CA TYR A 145 -5.63 -12.94 6.75
C TYR A 145 -6.34 -12.77 5.39
N GLN A 146 -6.49 -11.53 4.92
CA GLN A 146 -7.03 -11.25 3.59
C GLN A 146 -6.19 -11.89 2.48
N GLU A 147 -4.85 -11.88 2.62
CA GLU A 147 -3.96 -12.59 1.68
C GLU A 147 -4.23 -14.10 1.60
N GLY A 148 -4.60 -14.71 2.73
CA GLY A 148 -4.96 -16.14 2.81
C GLY A 148 -6.33 -16.46 2.19
N GLU A 149 -7.31 -15.59 2.37
CA GLU A 149 -8.66 -15.75 1.80
C GLU A 149 -8.65 -15.52 0.29
N ASP A 150 -7.93 -14.48 -0.19
CA ASP A 150 -7.87 -14.17 -1.60
C ASP A 150 -7.08 -15.20 -2.41
N LYS A 151 -6.08 -15.88 -1.80
CA LYS A 151 -5.42 -17.05 -2.43
C LYS A 151 -6.39 -18.20 -2.67
N LYS A 152 -7.39 -18.37 -1.83
CA LYS A 152 -8.44 -19.38 -2.03
C LYS A 152 -9.38 -18.98 -3.17
N GLU A 153 -9.71 -17.69 -3.31
CA GLU A 153 -10.53 -17.18 -4.41
C GLU A 153 -9.77 -17.16 -5.74
N GLU A 154 -8.46 -16.85 -5.76
CA GLU A 154 -7.62 -16.92 -6.96
C GLU A 154 -7.53 -18.33 -7.54
N THR A 155 -7.61 -19.36 -6.68
CA THR A 155 -7.62 -20.76 -7.13
C THR A 155 -8.92 -21.11 -7.85
N GLN A 156 -10.03 -20.41 -7.55
CA GLN A 156 -11.33 -20.63 -8.18
C GLN A 156 -11.58 -19.79 -9.44
N THR A 157 -10.77 -18.75 -9.71
CA THR A 157 -10.99 -17.80 -10.81
C THR A 157 -9.91 -17.86 -11.90
N ARG A 158 -9.25 -19.02 -12.10
CA ARG A 158 -8.26 -19.22 -13.18
C ARG A 158 -8.80 -19.12 -14.60
N ASP A 159 -10.12 -18.98 -14.80
CA ASP A 159 -10.75 -19.01 -16.12
C ASP A 159 -10.94 -17.64 -16.80
N PHE A 160 -10.41 -16.55 -16.25
CA PHE A 160 -10.45 -15.27 -16.95
C PHE A 160 -9.08 -14.91 -17.52
N ASP A 161 -8.71 -15.58 -18.61
CA ASP A 161 -7.50 -15.29 -19.39
C ASP A 161 -7.68 -13.97 -20.16
N LEU A 162 -7.20 -12.88 -19.57
CA LEU A 162 -7.20 -11.54 -20.18
C LEU A 162 -6.29 -11.45 -21.42
N PHE A 163 -5.52 -12.49 -21.70
CA PHE A 163 -4.51 -12.53 -22.76
C PHE A 163 -4.79 -13.59 -23.84
N SER A 164 -5.86 -14.37 -23.71
CA SER A 164 -6.27 -15.29 -24.78
C SER A 164 -6.74 -14.47 -25.99
N PRO A 165 -6.19 -14.72 -27.18
CA PRO A 165 -6.72 -14.12 -28.40
C PRO A 165 -8.15 -14.62 -28.60
N PRO A 166 -9.07 -13.81 -29.18
CA PRO A 166 -10.38 -14.29 -29.54
C PRO A 166 -10.19 -15.48 -30.48
N SER A 167 -10.78 -16.64 -30.13
CA SER A 167 -10.87 -17.79 -31.00
C SER A 167 -11.55 -17.35 -32.28
N GLY A 168 -10.77 -17.35 -33.37
CA GLY A 168 -11.28 -17.01 -34.68
C GLY A 168 -12.30 -18.03 -35.17
N SER A 169 -13.32 -17.57 -35.74
CA SER A 169 -14.11 -18.18 -36.80
C SER A 169 -14.68 -17.10 -37.68
#